data_be48623b87c21395b26db53008a8a57a
#
_entry.id   be48623b87c21395b26db53008a8a57a
#
_cell.length_a   1.000
_cell.length_b   1.000
_cell.length_c   1.000
_cell.angle_alpha   90.00
_cell.angle_beta   90.00
_cell.angle_gamma   90.00
#
_symmetry.space_group_name_H-M   'P 1'
#
loop_
_entity.id
_entity.type
_entity.pdbx_description
1 polymer ?
#
loop_
_entity_poly.entity_id
_entity_poly.type
_entity_poly.pdbx_seq_one_letter_code
_entity_poly.pdbx_strand_id
1 'polypeptide(L)'
;MILIADSGSTKTDWCVVEKGKLIQQISTKGTNPFFQSEEEISNEIATALLPQLTTNAFDAVYFYGAGCGFPDKIAMVHRAIIQHLQVSGDEVEVNTDMLAAARGLCGHEPGIACIMGTGSNSCYYDGKHIGANVSPLGFILGDEGSGACLGKLLVGDILKNQMTPELKEKFLKQFNLEPADIIDRVYRKPFPNRFLASLSPFLAQNLDEPCVRTLVLNSFKAFLKRNVMQYDYQHSKVHFIGSVAFHYKEILAEAAQEMGVQVGTILQSPMEGLISYHS
;
A
#
# COMPACT_ATOMS: atom_id res chain seq x y z
N MET A 1 -19.40 -17.44 8.26
CA MET A 1 -18.05 -17.40 7.62
C MET A 1 -17.98 -16.22 6.69
N ILE A 2 -16.94 -15.38 6.78
CA ILE A 2 -16.77 -14.19 5.94
C ILE A 2 -15.51 -14.32 5.09
N LEU A 3 -15.46 -13.61 3.97
CA LEU A 3 -14.27 -13.48 3.13
C LEU A 3 -13.80 -12.03 3.14
N ILE A 4 -12.54 -11.81 3.48
CA ILE A 4 -11.90 -10.48 3.49
C ILE A 4 -10.81 -10.47 2.43
N ALA A 5 -10.79 -9.44 1.59
CA ALA A 5 -9.76 -9.24 0.57
C ALA A 5 -9.05 -7.89 0.76
N ASP A 6 -7.72 -7.92 0.72
CA ASP A 6 -6.86 -6.73 0.63
C ASP A 6 -6.11 -6.77 -0.70
N SER A 7 -6.46 -5.85 -1.60
CA SER A 7 -5.96 -5.83 -2.97
C SER A 7 -5.07 -4.62 -3.24
N GLY A 8 -3.78 -4.89 -3.32
CA GLY A 8 -2.80 -3.94 -3.83
C GLY A 8 -2.60 -4.04 -5.34
N SER A 9 -1.68 -3.23 -5.87
CA SER A 9 -1.35 -3.21 -7.30
C SER A 9 -0.77 -4.52 -7.83
N THR A 10 -0.19 -5.38 -6.99
CA THR A 10 0.58 -6.56 -7.41
C THR A 10 -0.14 -7.86 -7.07
N LYS A 11 -0.73 -7.94 -5.88
CA LYS A 11 -1.44 -9.11 -5.39
C LYS A 11 -2.69 -8.72 -4.63
N THR A 12 -3.63 -9.66 -4.53
CA THR A 12 -4.76 -9.64 -3.61
C THR A 12 -4.59 -10.77 -2.61
N ASP A 13 -4.61 -10.46 -1.32
CA ASP A 13 -4.65 -11.44 -0.25
C ASP A 13 -6.12 -11.62 0.17
N TRP A 14 -6.60 -12.87 0.08
CA TRP A 14 -7.94 -13.29 0.46
C TRP A 14 -7.88 -14.11 1.73
N CYS A 15 -8.68 -13.76 2.74
CA CYS A 15 -8.75 -14.47 4.01
C CYS A 15 -10.17 -14.97 4.27
N VAL A 16 -10.32 -16.28 4.40
CA VAL A 16 -11.55 -16.90 4.92
C VAL A 16 -11.49 -16.86 6.43
N VAL A 17 -12.51 -16.26 7.05
CA VAL A 17 -12.58 -16.04 8.50
C VAL A 17 -13.85 -16.63 9.06
N GLU A 18 -13.74 -17.37 10.16
CA GLU A 18 -14.88 -17.89 10.90
C GLU A 18 -14.75 -17.56 12.40
N LYS A 19 -15.76 -16.88 12.96
CA LYS A 19 -15.79 -16.48 14.38
C LYS A 19 -14.49 -15.78 14.82
N GLY A 20 -14.02 -14.82 14.00
CA GLY A 20 -12.81 -14.06 14.27
C GLY A 20 -11.50 -14.82 14.09
N LYS A 21 -11.51 -16.04 13.55
CA LYS A 21 -10.29 -16.83 13.31
C LYS A 21 -10.04 -16.99 11.82
N LEU A 22 -8.79 -16.75 11.42
CA LEU A 22 -8.33 -17.05 10.08
C LEU A 22 -8.37 -18.58 9.84
N ILE A 23 -9.14 -18.99 8.85
CA ILE A 23 -9.29 -20.40 8.44
C ILE A 23 -8.40 -20.72 7.24
N GLN A 24 -8.38 -19.81 6.25
CA GLN A 24 -7.62 -19.99 5.02
C GLN A 24 -7.12 -18.66 4.51
N GLN A 25 -5.92 -18.63 3.95
CA GLN A 25 -5.38 -17.48 3.22
C GLN A 25 -4.97 -17.91 1.81
N ILE A 26 -5.36 -17.12 0.82
CA ILE A 26 -5.06 -17.33 -0.60
C ILE A 26 -4.53 -16.01 -1.15
N SER A 27 -3.54 -16.11 -2.04
CA SER A 27 -3.05 -14.94 -2.78
C SER A 27 -3.30 -15.12 -4.26
N THR A 28 -3.86 -14.08 -4.90
CA THR A 28 -4.07 -14.00 -6.34
C THR A 28 -3.41 -12.75 -6.90
N LYS A 29 -3.48 -12.55 -8.20
CA LYS A 29 -3.03 -11.31 -8.85
C LYS A 29 -3.80 -10.12 -8.29
N GLY A 30 -3.15 -8.97 -8.19
CA GLY A 30 -3.76 -7.73 -7.73
C GLY A 30 -4.91 -7.27 -8.63
N THR A 31 -5.99 -6.82 -8.00
CA THR A 31 -7.18 -6.30 -8.68
C THR A 31 -7.18 -4.78 -8.59
N ASN A 32 -7.21 -4.13 -9.76
CA ASN A 32 -7.37 -2.69 -9.85
C ASN A 32 -8.30 -2.33 -11.02
N PRO A 33 -9.54 -1.90 -10.76
CA PRO A 33 -10.55 -1.65 -11.78
C PRO A 33 -10.27 -0.43 -12.67
N PHE A 34 -9.19 0.33 -12.43
CA PHE A 34 -8.70 1.33 -13.37
C PHE A 34 -7.94 0.74 -14.56
N PHE A 35 -7.30 -0.42 -14.36
CA PHE A 35 -6.41 -1.04 -15.34
C PHE A 35 -6.92 -2.39 -15.85
N GLN A 36 -8.02 -2.89 -15.29
CA GLN A 36 -8.61 -4.17 -15.62
C GLN A 36 -10.09 -3.99 -15.96
N SER A 37 -10.58 -4.78 -16.90
CA SER A 37 -12.00 -4.91 -17.19
C SER A 37 -12.70 -5.79 -16.16
N GLU A 38 -14.03 -5.72 -16.12
CA GLU A 38 -14.85 -6.61 -15.28
C GLU A 38 -14.63 -8.09 -15.62
N GLU A 39 -14.46 -8.40 -16.92
CA GLU A 39 -14.20 -9.76 -17.40
C GLU A 39 -12.83 -10.28 -16.89
N GLU A 40 -11.79 -9.44 -16.90
CA GLU A 40 -10.48 -9.82 -16.38
C GLU A 40 -10.52 -10.08 -14.86
N ILE A 41 -11.25 -9.25 -14.10
CA ILE A 41 -11.43 -9.44 -12.65
C ILE A 41 -12.25 -10.71 -12.38
N SER A 42 -13.34 -10.90 -13.10
CA SER A 42 -14.21 -12.08 -13.02
C SER A 42 -13.43 -13.37 -13.33
N ASN A 43 -12.61 -13.35 -14.39
CA ASN A 43 -11.78 -14.49 -14.77
C ASN A 43 -10.71 -14.82 -13.70
N GLU A 44 -10.09 -13.82 -13.08
CA GLU A 44 -9.13 -14.03 -11.98
C GLU A 44 -9.81 -14.71 -10.78
N ILE A 45 -11.02 -14.28 -10.40
CA ILE A 45 -11.80 -14.93 -9.34
C ILE A 45 -12.12 -16.38 -9.71
N ALA A 46 -12.60 -16.63 -10.95
CA ALA A 46 -13.01 -17.95 -11.40
C ALA A 46 -11.83 -18.94 -11.49
N THR A 47 -10.68 -18.49 -12.00
CA THR A 47 -9.56 -19.39 -12.34
C THR A 47 -8.47 -19.44 -11.27
N ALA A 48 -8.29 -18.37 -10.51
CA ALA A 48 -7.23 -18.30 -9.50
C ALA A 48 -7.74 -18.41 -8.06
N LEU A 49 -8.90 -17.82 -7.72
CA LEU A 49 -9.42 -17.83 -6.35
C LEU A 49 -10.28 -19.09 -6.10
N LEU A 50 -11.35 -19.30 -6.88
CA LEU A 50 -12.32 -20.36 -6.63
C LEU A 50 -11.72 -21.77 -6.49
N PRO A 51 -10.75 -22.22 -7.33
CA PRO A 51 -10.19 -23.55 -7.22
C PRO A 51 -9.41 -23.80 -5.92
N GLN A 52 -9.02 -22.76 -5.21
CA GLN A 52 -8.27 -22.82 -3.96
C GLN A 52 -9.17 -22.69 -2.74
N LEU A 53 -10.38 -22.15 -2.88
CA LEU A 53 -11.33 -22.00 -1.77
C LEU A 53 -11.87 -23.33 -1.31
N THR A 54 -11.91 -23.52 0.01
CA THR A 54 -12.55 -24.70 0.64
C THR A 54 -14.08 -24.61 0.62
N THR A 55 -14.63 -23.40 0.45
CA THR A 55 -16.06 -23.11 0.27
C THR A 55 -16.20 -21.89 -0.62
N ASN A 56 -17.30 -21.80 -1.36
CA ASN A 56 -17.68 -20.61 -2.11
C ASN A 56 -18.91 -19.89 -1.52
N ALA A 57 -19.41 -20.35 -0.36
CA ALA A 57 -20.56 -19.79 0.33
C ALA A 57 -20.11 -18.97 1.55
N PHE A 58 -20.49 -17.70 1.57
CA PHE A 58 -20.11 -16.74 2.62
C PHE A 58 -21.34 -15.95 3.10
N ASP A 59 -21.33 -15.62 4.39
CA ASP A 59 -22.33 -14.74 5.00
C ASP A 59 -22.10 -13.28 4.56
N ALA A 60 -20.82 -12.88 4.39
CA ALA A 60 -20.44 -11.57 3.86
C ALA A 60 -19.07 -11.62 3.17
N VAL A 61 -18.84 -10.66 2.24
CA VAL A 61 -17.56 -10.43 1.56
C VAL A 61 -17.16 -8.97 1.70
N TYR A 62 -15.97 -8.73 2.21
CA TYR A 62 -15.37 -7.41 2.37
C TYR A 62 -14.14 -7.29 1.47
N PHE A 63 -14.29 -6.56 0.37
CA PHE A 63 -13.21 -6.33 -0.58
C PHE A 63 -12.67 -4.91 -0.43
N TYR A 64 -11.36 -4.80 -0.26
CA TYR A 64 -10.65 -3.53 -0.20
C TYR A 64 -9.60 -3.48 -1.30
N GLY A 65 -9.65 -2.46 -2.15
CA GLY A 65 -8.73 -2.41 -3.28
C GLY A 65 -8.35 -1.02 -3.73
N ALA A 66 -7.11 -0.93 -4.21
CA ALA A 66 -6.66 0.25 -4.94
C ALA A 66 -7.55 0.48 -6.16
N GLY A 67 -7.95 1.72 -6.40
CA GLY A 67 -8.84 2.07 -7.52
C GLY A 67 -10.34 1.92 -7.23
N CYS A 68 -10.76 1.40 -6.08
CA CYS A 68 -12.17 1.28 -5.68
C CYS A 68 -12.71 2.57 -5.02
N GLY A 69 -12.37 3.73 -5.57
CA GLY A 69 -12.81 5.04 -5.04
C GLY A 69 -13.99 5.67 -5.77
N PHE A 70 -14.47 5.07 -6.87
CA PHE A 70 -15.56 5.60 -7.68
C PHE A 70 -16.71 4.60 -7.80
N PRO A 71 -17.98 5.06 -7.84
CA PRO A 71 -19.13 4.17 -7.83
C PRO A 71 -19.15 3.13 -8.96
N ASP A 72 -18.72 3.50 -10.17
CA ASP A 72 -18.64 2.60 -11.32
C ASP A 72 -17.58 1.51 -11.13
N LYS A 73 -16.46 1.84 -10.48
CA LYS A 73 -15.36 0.91 -10.17
C LYS A 73 -15.74 -0.05 -9.04
N ILE A 74 -16.42 0.48 -8.02
CA ILE A 74 -17.00 -0.33 -6.93
C ILE A 74 -17.98 -1.34 -7.50
N ALA A 75 -18.92 -0.87 -8.33
CA ALA A 75 -19.95 -1.72 -8.95
C ALA A 75 -19.35 -2.81 -9.86
N MET A 76 -18.25 -2.51 -10.56
CA MET A 76 -17.54 -3.49 -11.40
C MET A 76 -16.97 -4.64 -10.56
N VAL A 77 -16.25 -4.34 -9.48
CA VAL A 77 -15.68 -5.37 -8.60
C VAL A 77 -16.80 -6.15 -7.89
N HIS A 78 -17.83 -5.45 -7.42
CA HIS A 78 -18.98 -6.08 -6.79
C HIS A 78 -19.65 -7.11 -7.70
N ARG A 79 -19.95 -6.77 -8.97
CA ARG A 79 -20.54 -7.72 -9.93
C ARG A 79 -19.64 -8.93 -10.19
N ALA A 80 -18.32 -8.71 -10.33
CA ALA A 80 -17.38 -9.81 -10.51
C ALA A 80 -17.37 -10.78 -9.30
N ILE A 81 -17.54 -10.26 -8.08
CA ILE A 81 -17.60 -11.09 -6.85
C ILE A 81 -18.88 -11.91 -6.81
N ILE A 82 -20.05 -11.28 -6.95
CA ILE A 82 -21.35 -11.98 -6.85
C ILE A 82 -21.60 -12.97 -7.98
N GLN A 83 -20.91 -12.84 -9.11
CA GLN A 83 -21.00 -13.79 -10.22
C GLN A 83 -20.44 -15.17 -9.84
N HIS A 84 -19.51 -15.26 -8.92
CA HIS A 84 -18.75 -16.47 -8.62
C HIS A 84 -18.91 -16.98 -7.18
N LEU A 85 -19.21 -16.10 -6.24
CA LEU A 85 -19.37 -16.46 -4.84
C LEU A 85 -20.86 -16.53 -4.46
N GLN A 86 -21.19 -17.52 -3.63
CA GLN A 86 -22.55 -17.67 -3.07
C GLN A 86 -22.68 -16.75 -1.84
N VAL A 87 -23.04 -15.51 -2.10
CA VAL A 87 -23.27 -14.46 -1.10
C VAL A 87 -24.38 -13.55 -1.58
N SER A 88 -25.19 -13.02 -0.66
CA SER A 88 -26.17 -11.97 -1.02
C SER A 88 -25.44 -10.72 -1.51
N GLY A 89 -25.94 -10.09 -2.57
CA GLY A 89 -25.33 -8.86 -3.08
C GLY A 89 -25.27 -7.74 -2.03
N ASP A 90 -26.26 -7.68 -1.13
CA ASP A 90 -26.32 -6.69 -0.04
C ASP A 90 -25.24 -6.95 1.05
N GLU A 91 -24.66 -8.15 1.07
CA GLU A 91 -23.60 -8.55 2.02
C GLU A 91 -22.19 -8.47 1.38
N VAL A 92 -22.07 -7.85 0.20
CA VAL A 92 -20.77 -7.57 -0.44
C VAL A 92 -20.45 -6.10 -0.33
N GLU A 93 -19.39 -5.79 0.44
CA GLU A 93 -18.86 -4.44 0.60
C GLU A 93 -17.55 -4.30 -0.18
N VAL A 94 -17.48 -3.31 -1.08
CA VAL A 94 -16.29 -2.99 -1.86
C VAL A 94 -15.82 -1.58 -1.50
N ASN A 95 -14.60 -1.46 -1.01
CA ASN A 95 -14.02 -0.21 -0.51
C ASN A 95 -12.59 0.02 -1.03
N THR A 96 -12.05 1.20 -0.70
CA THR A 96 -10.68 1.55 -1.02
C THR A 96 -9.68 0.86 -0.09
N ASP A 97 -8.44 0.69 -0.58
CA ASP A 97 -7.28 0.30 0.21
C ASP A 97 -7.01 1.26 1.38
N MET A 98 -7.33 2.55 1.22
CA MET A 98 -7.20 3.54 2.30
C MET A 98 -8.15 3.25 3.46
N LEU A 99 -9.39 2.82 3.19
CA LEU A 99 -10.32 2.41 4.25
C LEU A 99 -9.87 1.10 4.91
N ALA A 100 -9.28 0.16 4.14
CA ALA A 100 -8.64 -1.02 4.73
C ALA A 100 -7.54 -0.65 5.73
N ALA A 101 -6.66 0.26 5.32
CA ALA A 101 -5.60 0.76 6.19
C ALA A 101 -6.15 1.41 7.47
N ALA A 102 -7.18 2.26 7.34
CA ALA A 102 -7.79 2.94 8.46
C ALA A 102 -8.46 1.95 9.45
N ARG A 103 -9.30 1.05 8.95
CA ARG A 103 -9.97 0.01 9.75
C ARG A 103 -8.96 -0.96 10.39
N GLY A 104 -7.95 -1.39 9.60
CA GLY A 104 -6.91 -2.32 10.07
C GLY A 104 -5.97 -1.73 11.12
N LEU A 105 -5.70 -0.42 11.07
CA LEU A 105 -4.80 0.26 12.00
C LEU A 105 -5.52 0.82 13.22
N CYS A 106 -6.70 1.40 13.04
CA CYS A 106 -7.41 2.15 14.07
C CYS A 106 -8.61 1.38 14.66
N GLY A 107 -9.08 0.30 14.02
CA GLY A 107 -10.29 -0.40 14.42
C GLY A 107 -11.50 0.53 14.38
N HIS A 108 -12.14 0.74 15.51
CA HIS A 108 -13.28 1.66 15.67
C HIS A 108 -12.92 2.99 16.33
N GLU A 109 -11.62 3.25 16.54
CA GLU A 109 -11.16 4.49 17.18
C GLU A 109 -10.73 5.52 16.12
N PRO A 110 -10.89 6.82 16.41
CA PRO A 110 -10.36 7.87 15.54
C PRO A 110 -8.83 7.86 15.48
N GLY A 111 -8.28 8.21 14.31
CA GLY A 111 -6.83 8.31 14.12
C GLY A 111 -6.43 8.77 12.73
N ILE A 112 -5.14 8.96 12.54
CA ILE A 112 -4.57 9.23 11.22
C ILE A 112 -3.93 7.93 10.71
N ALA A 113 -4.40 7.44 9.57
CA ALA A 113 -3.89 6.25 8.92
C ALA A 113 -3.08 6.62 7.68
N CYS A 114 -1.90 6.02 7.53
CA CYS A 114 -0.98 6.26 6.43
C CYS A 114 -0.57 4.96 5.76
N ILE A 115 -0.67 4.90 4.43
CA ILE A 115 -0.11 3.83 3.61
C ILE A 115 1.26 4.28 3.09
N MET A 116 2.27 3.43 3.24
CA MET A 116 3.61 3.62 2.66
C MET A 116 4.08 2.29 2.05
N GLY A 117 3.78 2.12 0.77
CA GLY A 117 4.12 0.96 -0.06
C GLY A 117 4.79 1.39 -1.37
N THR A 118 4.33 0.87 -2.51
CA THR A 118 4.76 1.34 -3.84
C THR A 118 4.48 2.83 -4.01
N GLY A 119 3.26 3.28 -3.69
CA GLY A 119 2.86 4.68 -3.49
C GLY A 119 2.70 5.00 -2.00
N SER A 120 2.23 6.21 -1.69
CA SER A 120 1.84 6.60 -0.34
C SER A 120 0.50 7.29 -0.33
N ASN A 121 -0.22 7.20 0.79
CA ASN A 121 -1.50 7.88 1.00
C ASN A 121 -1.71 8.12 2.49
N SER A 122 -2.64 9.01 2.85
CA SER A 122 -2.99 9.27 4.26
C SER A 122 -4.44 9.69 4.38
N CYS A 123 -5.05 9.43 5.52
CA CYS A 123 -6.38 9.97 5.85
C CYS A 123 -6.53 10.24 7.35
N TYR A 124 -7.44 11.14 7.69
CA TYR A 124 -8.06 11.17 9.00
C TYR A 124 -9.29 10.26 8.98
N TYR A 125 -9.36 9.37 9.95
CA TYR A 125 -10.43 8.40 10.16
C TYR A 125 -11.15 8.71 11.45
N ASP A 126 -12.49 8.77 11.44
CA ASP A 126 -13.31 9.15 12.60
C ASP A 126 -13.73 7.96 13.48
N GLY A 127 -13.22 6.76 13.18
CA GLY A 127 -13.62 5.49 13.80
C GLY A 127 -14.64 4.70 12.97
N LYS A 128 -15.16 5.28 11.87
CA LYS A 128 -16.13 4.65 10.97
C LYS A 128 -15.92 5.00 9.50
N HIS A 129 -15.62 6.27 9.20
CA HIS A 129 -15.47 6.79 7.84
C HIS A 129 -14.17 7.58 7.70
N ILE A 130 -13.72 7.73 6.47
CA ILE A 130 -12.66 8.68 6.15
C ILE A 130 -13.25 10.09 6.16
N GLY A 131 -12.85 10.89 7.15
CA GLY A 131 -13.31 12.26 7.32
C GLY A 131 -12.52 13.26 6.46
N ALA A 132 -11.24 12.99 6.22
CA ALA A 132 -10.37 13.80 5.36
C ALA A 132 -9.30 12.94 4.70
N ASN A 133 -8.93 13.32 3.47
CA ASN A 133 -7.86 12.65 2.73
C ASN A 133 -7.06 13.70 1.94
N VAL A 134 -5.76 13.79 2.20
CA VAL A 134 -4.85 14.60 1.40
C VAL A 134 -4.50 13.80 0.15
N SER A 135 -4.75 14.36 -1.04
CA SER A 135 -4.50 13.67 -2.29
C SER A 135 -3.03 13.27 -2.45
N PRO A 136 -2.74 11.99 -2.70
CA PRO A 136 -1.37 11.49 -2.84
C PRO A 136 -0.67 11.96 -4.12
N LEU A 137 -1.41 12.34 -5.15
CA LEU A 137 -0.98 12.88 -6.46
C LEU A 137 -0.12 11.92 -7.31
N GLY A 138 0.20 10.71 -6.83
CA GLY A 138 1.03 9.74 -7.54
C GLY A 138 2.52 10.08 -7.55
N PHE A 139 3.35 9.16 -8.03
CA PHE A 139 4.81 9.19 -7.88
C PHE A 139 5.53 10.32 -8.63
N ILE A 140 4.86 10.99 -9.59
CA ILE A 140 5.43 12.13 -10.32
C ILE A 140 5.29 13.41 -9.50
N LEU A 141 4.09 13.69 -8.98
CA LEU A 141 3.74 14.94 -8.31
C LEU A 141 3.73 14.85 -6.79
N GLY A 142 3.71 13.64 -6.24
CA GLY A 142 3.59 13.37 -4.81
C GLY A 142 4.19 12.02 -4.42
N ASP A 143 3.41 11.21 -3.69
CA ASP A 143 3.81 9.91 -3.13
C ASP A 143 5.08 9.99 -2.27
N GLU A 144 5.31 11.11 -1.59
CA GLU A 144 6.47 11.28 -0.70
C GLU A 144 6.57 10.10 0.26
N GLY A 145 7.78 9.68 0.57
CA GLY A 145 8.04 8.56 1.48
C GLY A 145 7.70 7.17 0.93
N SER A 146 7.10 7.06 -0.26
CA SER A 146 6.81 5.78 -0.90
C SER A 146 8.05 5.12 -1.50
N GLY A 147 7.95 3.84 -1.83
CA GLY A 147 9.00 3.10 -2.53
C GLY A 147 9.32 3.71 -3.90
N ALA A 148 8.31 4.16 -4.64
CA ALA A 148 8.52 4.80 -5.94
C ALA A 148 9.23 6.16 -5.80
N CYS A 149 8.88 6.96 -4.80
CA CYS A 149 9.56 8.21 -4.50
C CYS A 149 11.00 7.97 -4.05
N LEU A 150 11.22 7.04 -3.12
CA LEU A 150 12.56 6.65 -2.67
C LEU A 150 13.43 6.14 -3.81
N GLY A 151 12.89 5.27 -4.68
CA GLY A 151 13.60 4.78 -5.86
C GLY A 151 13.91 5.88 -6.88
N LYS A 152 12.99 6.83 -7.07
CA LYS A 152 13.21 8.01 -7.93
C LYS A 152 14.38 8.87 -7.42
N LEU A 153 14.40 9.15 -6.13
CA LEU A 153 15.49 9.91 -5.49
C LEU A 153 16.81 9.15 -5.59
N LEU A 154 16.82 7.86 -5.25
CA LEU A 154 18.00 6.99 -5.36
C LEU A 154 18.59 7.01 -6.77
N VAL A 155 17.77 6.77 -7.79
CA VAL A 155 18.22 6.76 -9.19
C VAL A 155 18.79 8.12 -9.60
N GLY A 156 18.12 9.21 -9.20
CA GLY A 156 18.60 10.57 -9.46
C GLY A 156 20.00 10.81 -8.88
N ASP A 157 20.21 10.43 -7.63
CA ASP A 157 21.47 10.64 -6.92
C ASP A 157 22.59 9.71 -7.45
N ILE A 158 22.27 8.45 -7.76
CA ILE A 158 23.20 7.50 -8.37
C ILE A 158 23.69 8.01 -9.74
N LEU A 159 22.76 8.40 -10.62
CA LEU A 159 23.10 8.79 -12.00
C LEU A 159 23.77 10.17 -12.08
N LYS A 160 23.53 11.04 -11.08
CA LYS A 160 24.18 12.37 -10.98
C LYS A 160 25.40 12.38 -10.06
N ASN A 161 25.91 11.22 -9.66
CA ASN A 161 27.11 11.05 -8.81
C ASN A 161 27.01 11.82 -7.48
N GLN A 162 25.82 11.84 -6.87
CA GLN A 162 25.61 12.41 -5.55
C GLN A 162 25.86 11.40 -4.42
N MET A 163 26.00 10.12 -4.78
CA MET A 163 26.45 9.03 -3.90
C MET A 163 27.91 8.66 -4.18
N THR A 164 28.51 7.87 -3.29
CA THR A 164 29.90 7.44 -3.47
C THR A 164 30.04 6.53 -4.71
N PRO A 165 31.22 6.51 -5.36
CA PRO A 165 31.45 5.61 -6.49
C PRO A 165 31.18 4.15 -6.16
N GLU A 166 31.53 3.71 -4.95
CA GLU A 166 31.35 2.35 -4.45
C GLU A 166 29.86 1.99 -4.34
N LEU A 167 29.03 2.90 -3.81
CA LEU A 167 27.57 2.71 -3.76
C LEU A 167 26.94 2.66 -5.14
N LYS A 168 27.41 3.49 -6.07
CA LYS A 168 26.94 3.48 -7.46
C LYS A 168 27.28 2.15 -8.13
N GLU A 169 28.52 1.68 -8.01
CA GLU A 169 28.92 0.39 -8.58
C GLU A 169 28.13 -0.77 -7.95
N LYS A 170 27.97 -0.78 -6.61
CA LYS A 170 27.19 -1.77 -5.88
C LYS A 170 25.73 -1.80 -6.37
N PHE A 171 25.11 -0.63 -6.56
CA PHE A 171 23.74 -0.50 -7.04
C PHE A 171 23.59 -1.08 -8.45
N LEU A 172 24.39 -0.64 -9.41
CA LEU A 172 24.32 -1.09 -10.80
C LEU A 172 24.53 -2.60 -10.91
N LYS A 173 25.49 -3.15 -10.15
CA LYS A 173 25.79 -4.58 -10.10
C LYS A 173 24.64 -5.38 -9.46
N GLN A 174 24.09 -4.92 -8.34
CA GLN A 174 23.01 -5.62 -7.62
C GLN A 174 21.76 -5.81 -8.48
N PHE A 175 21.40 -4.81 -9.26
CA PHE A 175 20.20 -4.85 -10.11
C PHE A 175 20.50 -5.27 -11.55
N ASN A 176 21.76 -5.49 -11.88
CA ASN A 176 22.23 -5.78 -13.25
C ASN A 176 21.68 -4.75 -14.25
N LEU A 177 21.91 -3.46 -13.97
CA LEU A 177 21.38 -2.34 -14.76
C LEU A 177 22.53 -1.46 -15.25
N GLU A 178 22.39 -1.00 -16.49
CA GLU A 178 23.14 0.11 -17.02
C GLU A 178 22.34 1.42 -16.88
N PRO A 179 22.99 2.61 -16.84
CA PRO A 179 22.27 3.88 -16.79
C PRO A 179 21.19 4.04 -17.89
N ALA A 180 21.46 3.53 -19.10
CA ALA A 180 20.50 3.56 -20.22
C ALA A 180 19.26 2.70 -19.96
N ASP A 181 19.41 1.54 -19.31
CA ASP A 181 18.29 0.66 -18.97
C ASP A 181 17.32 1.33 -17.97
N ILE A 182 17.88 2.06 -17.02
CA ILE A 182 17.10 2.80 -16.03
C ILE A 182 16.24 3.87 -16.73
N ILE A 183 16.83 4.64 -17.63
CA ILE A 183 16.14 5.67 -18.41
C ILE A 183 15.03 5.04 -19.27
N ASP A 184 15.34 3.93 -19.97
CA ASP A 184 14.35 3.22 -20.77
C ASP A 184 13.18 2.72 -19.92
N ARG A 185 13.46 2.11 -18.73
CA ARG A 185 12.43 1.61 -17.81
C ARG A 185 11.55 2.69 -17.25
N VAL A 186 12.10 3.87 -16.94
CA VAL A 186 11.34 4.98 -16.36
C VAL A 186 10.48 5.71 -17.40
N TYR A 187 11.00 5.90 -18.65
CA TYR A 187 10.35 6.77 -19.63
C TYR A 187 9.64 6.04 -20.78
N ARG A 188 9.93 4.75 -21.00
CA ARG A 188 9.41 4.01 -22.16
C ARG A 188 8.70 2.71 -21.82
N LYS A 189 8.94 2.12 -20.65
CA LYS A 189 8.30 0.86 -20.24
C LYS A 189 7.07 1.11 -19.37
N PRO A 190 6.12 0.17 -19.34
CA PRO A 190 4.95 0.27 -18.45
C PRO A 190 5.35 0.16 -16.97
N PHE A 191 4.54 0.75 -16.11
CA PHE A 191 4.65 0.69 -14.64
C PHE A 191 5.98 1.19 -14.07
N PRO A 192 6.46 2.39 -14.46
CA PRO A 192 7.72 2.94 -13.95
C PRO A 192 7.74 3.11 -12.43
N ASN A 193 6.58 3.37 -11.80
CA ASN A 193 6.44 3.46 -10.35
C ASN A 193 6.80 2.13 -9.65
N ARG A 194 6.36 0.98 -10.20
CA ARG A 194 6.72 -0.34 -9.67
C ARG A 194 8.20 -0.64 -9.83
N PHE A 195 8.77 -0.28 -10.98
CA PHE A 195 10.20 -0.41 -11.21
C PHE A 195 11.00 0.42 -10.20
N LEU A 196 10.66 1.70 -10.03
CA LEU A 196 11.33 2.55 -9.06
C LEU A 196 11.19 2.00 -7.64
N ALA A 197 9.99 1.60 -7.24
CA ALA A 197 9.75 1.02 -5.92
C ALA A 197 10.57 -0.26 -5.68
N SER A 198 10.80 -1.09 -6.71
CA SER A 198 11.61 -2.31 -6.60
C SER A 198 13.09 -2.04 -6.30
N LEU A 199 13.55 -0.82 -6.51
CA LEU A 199 14.93 -0.40 -6.19
C LEU A 199 15.09 0.09 -4.75
N SER A 200 14.00 0.46 -4.08
CA SER A 200 14.04 1.00 -2.70
C SER A 200 14.67 0.07 -1.66
N PRO A 201 14.61 -1.28 -1.76
CA PRO A 201 15.29 -2.16 -0.81
C PRO A 201 16.81 -1.94 -0.73
N PHE A 202 17.43 -1.40 -1.78
CA PHE A 202 18.85 -1.03 -1.74
C PHE A 202 19.14 0.03 -0.67
N LEU A 203 18.25 0.99 -0.50
CA LEU A 203 18.39 2.01 0.54
C LEU A 203 18.32 1.38 1.94
N ALA A 204 17.39 0.45 2.18
CA ALA A 204 17.29 -0.25 3.47
C ALA A 204 18.56 -1.06 3.81
N GLN A 205 19.20 -1.64 2.79
CA GLN A 205 20.43 -2.42 2.95
C GLN A 205 21.69 -1.57 3.17
N ASN A 206 21.60 -0.24 2.99
CA ASN A 206 22.73 0.67 3.06
C ASN A 206 22.43 1.90 3.93
N LEU A 207 21.55 1.77 4.95
CA LEU A 207 21.19 2.87 5.86
C LEU A 207 22.35 3.37 6.73
N ASP A 208 23.42 2.60 6.86
CA ASP A 208 24.65 3.02 7.57
C ASP A 208 25.42 4.10 6.79
N GLU A 209 25.15 4.25 5.49
CA GLU A 209 25.75 5.28 4.66
C GLU A 209 25.04 6.63 4.90
N PRO A 210 25.76 7.69 5.32
CA PRO A 210 25.13 8.97 5.68
C PRO A 210 24.29 9.59 4.57
N CYS A 211 24.70 9.49 3.30
CA CYS A 211 23.95 10.01 2.16
C CYS A 211 22.62 9.26 1.95
N VAL A 212 22.62 7.93 2.11
CA VAL A 212 21.42 7.08 2.01
C VAL A 212 20.47 7.39 3.17
N ARG A 213 20.97 7.43 4.39
CA ARG A 213 20.17 7.75 5.57
C ARG A 213 19.51 9.11 5.44
N THR A 214 20.26 10.13 5.01
CA THR A 214 19.75 11.49 4.81
C THR A 214 18.65 11.54 3.76
N LEU A 215 18.82 10.82 2.64
CA LEU A 215 17.81 10.73 1.58
C LEU A 215 16.50 10.15 2.12
N VAL A 216 16.56 9.02 2.84
CA VAL A 216 15.38 8.34 3.38
C VAL A 216 14.70 9.19 4.45
N LEU A 217 15.46 9.73 5.41
CA LEU A 217 14.95 10.58 6.47
C LEU A 217 14.21 11.82 5.91
N ASN A 218 14.82 12.48 4.93
CA ASN A 218 14.21 13.66 4.30
C ASN A 218 12.94 13.31 3.51
N SER A 219 12.89 12.15 2.85
CA SER A 219 11.70 11.68 2.15
C SER A 219 10.54 11.43 3.12
N PHE A 220 10.80 10.84 4.29
CA PHE A 220 9.76 10.64 5.31
C PHE A 220 9.32 11.95 5.95
N LYS A 221 10.25 12.87 6.24
CA LYS A 221 9.89 14.22 6.71
C LYS A 221 9.02 14.96 5.69
N ALA A 222 9.32 14.82 4.40
CA ALA A 222 8.50 15.40 3.33
C ALA A 222 7.08 14.83 3.34
N PHE A 223 6.91 13.51 3.52
CA PHE A 223 5.60 12.88 3.67
C PHE A 223 4.85 13.43 4.89
N LEU A 224 5.47 13.43 6.05
CA LEU A 224 4.86 13.94 7.29
C LEU A 224 4.42 15.40 7.11
N LYS A 225 5.29 16.24 6.58
CA LYS A 225 5.00 17.68 6.38
C LYS A 225 3.87 17.93 5.39
N ARG A 226 3.88 17.21 4.25
CA ARG A 226 2.97 17.50 3.13
C ARG A 226 1.63 16.81 3.26
N ASN A 227 1.56 15.71 3.98
CA ASN A 227 0.34 14.91 4.15
C ASN A 227 -0.15 14.94 5.60
N VAL A 228 0.60 14.40 6.54
CA VAL A 228 0.17 14.17 7.93
C VAL A 228 -0.12 15.48 8.67
N MET A 229 0.75 16.48 8.53
CA MET A 229 0.60 17.77 9.24
C MET A 229 -0.55 18.65 8.73
N GLN A 230 -1.29 18.20 7.71
CA GLN A 230 -2.53 18.82 7.29
C GLN A 230 -3.76 18.36 8.10
N TYR A 231 -3.62 17.30 8.90
CA TYR A 231 -4.63 16.84 9.85
C TYR A 231 -4.33 17.36 11.26
N ASP A 232 -5.21 17.08 12.21
CA ASP A 232 -4.97 17.36 13.64
C ASP A 232 -4.00 16.33 14.26
N TYR A 233 -2.76 16.30 13.75
CA TYR A 233 -1.72 15.37 14.14
C TYR A 233 -1.20 15.58 15.57
N GLN A 234 -1.43 16.76 16.15
CA GLN A 234 -1.00 17.07 17.50
C GLN A 234 -1.85 16.38 18.58
N HIS A 235 -3.12 16.11 18.25
CA HIS A 235 -4.07 15.44 19.14
C HIS A 235 -4.43 14.02 18.69
N SER A 236 -3.86 13.54 17.58
CA SER A 236 -4.15 12.23 17.01
C SER A 236 -2.89 11.39 16.89
N LYS A 237 -3.00 10.09 17.18
CA LYS A 237 -1.94 9.15 16.84
C LYS A 237 -1.88 8.94 15.32
N VAL A 238 -0.67 8.83 14.80
CA VAL A 238 -0.42 8.57 13.37
C VAL A 238 0.05 7.12 13.21
N HIS A 239 -0.72 6.34 12.50
CA HIS A 239 -0.49 4.93 12.26
C HIS A 239 -0.02 4.71 10.83
N PHE A 240 0.85 3.73 10.62
CA PHE A 240 1.45 3.46 9.33
C PHE A 240 1.28 2.01 8.92
N ILE A 241 1.07 1.78 7.62
CA ILE A 241 0.98 0.45 7.05
C ILE A 241 1.68 0.37 5.69
N GLY A 242 2.17 -0.81 5.36
CA GLY A 242 2.82 -1.12 4.10
C GLY A 242 4.28 -1.51 4.25
N SER A 243 4.83 -2.07 3.19
CA SER A 243 6.19 -2.62 3.19
C SER A 243 7.26 -1.57 3.50
N VAL A 244 7.12 -0.36 2.97
CA VAL A 244 8.08 0.72 3.24
C VAL A 244 7.99 1.14 4.70
N ALA A 245 6.80 1.44 5.23
CA ALA A 245 6.64 1.78 6.65
C ALA A 245 7.24 0.71 7.57
N PHE A 246 7.00 -0.55 7.28
CA PHE A 246 7.44 -1.67 8.10
C PHE A 246 8.97 -1.89 8.07
N HIS A 247 9.56 -1.90 6.86
CA HIS A 247 11.00 -2.17 6.72
C HIS A 247 11.88 -0.97 7.13
N TYR A 248 11.33 0.24 7.10
CA TYR A 248 12.02 1.46 7.50
C TYR A 248 11.50 2.04 8.83
N LYS A 249 10.83 1.23 9.66
CA LYS A 249 10.12 1.69 10.87
C LYS A 249 10.97 2.53 11.83
N GLU A 250 12.27 2.22 11.95
CA GLU A 250 13.17 2.92 12.86
C GLU A 250 13.45 4.35 12.37
N ILE A 251 13.80 4.52 11.11
CA ILE A 251 14.07 5.84 10.53
C ILE A 251 12.77 6.64 10.30
N LEU A 252 11.63 5.96 10.09
CA LEU A 252 10.31 6.60 10.05
C LEU A 252 9.93 7.15 11.43
N ALA A 253 10.17 6.39 12.49
CA ALA A 253 9.94 6.85 13.86
C ALA A 253 10.85 8.02 14.24
N GLU A 254 12.11 8.02 13.81
CA GLU A 254 13.04 9.14 13.97
C GLU A 254 12.52 10.40 13.25
N ALA A 255 12.11 10.26 11.97
CA ALA A 255 11.53 11.38 11.23
C ALA A 255 10.30 11.97 11.94
N ALA A 256 9.44 11.10 12.46
CA ALA A 256 8.24 11.50 13.20
C ALA A 256 8.61 12.21 14.52
N GLN A 257 9.56 11.68 15.28
CA GLN A 257 10.04 12.29 16.51
C GLN A 257 10.60 13.70 16.27
N GLU A 258 11.44 13.88 15.25
CA GLU A 258 12.02 15.18 14.91
C GLU A 258 10.97 16.20 14.46
N MET A 259 9.83 15.73 13.95
CA MET A 259 8.73 16.57 13.51
C MET A 259 7.59 16.70 14.54
N GLY A 260 7.75 16.15 15.73
CA GLY A 260 6.74 16.23 16.79
C GLY A 260 5.46 15.45 16.49
N VAL A 261 5.55 14.38 15.68
CA VAL A 261 4.43 13.51 15.32
C VAL A 261 4.41 12.30 16.24
N GLN A 262 3.26 12.04 16.89
CA GLN A 262 3.08 10.88 17.76
C GLN A 262 2.77 9.63 16.92
N VAL A 263 3.73 8.74 16.80
CA VAL A 263 3.57 7.46 16.10
C VAL A 263 2.72 6.50 16.96
N GLY A 264 1.73 5.91 16.32
CA GLY A 264 0.95 4.80 16.86
C GLY A 264 1.50 3.45 16.42
N THR A 265 0.69 2.67 15.71
CA THR A 265 1.03 1.32 15.21
C THR A 265 1.71 1.39 13.84
N ILE A 266 2.71 0.54 13.59
CA ILE A 266 3.31 0.34 12.27
C ILE A 266 3.17 -1.13 11.89
N LEU A 267 2.43 -1.43 10.82
CA LEU A 267 2.14 -2.78 10.34
C LEU A 267 2.59 -2.97 8.90
N GLN A 268 2.80 -4.22 8.50
CA GLN A 268 3.10 -4.57 7.12
C GLN A 268 1.84 -4.74 6.28
N SER A 269 0.77 -5.30 6.85
CA SER A 269 -0.51 -5.62 6.19
C SER A 269 -1.68 -5.24 7.10
N PRO A 270 -2.85 -4.84 6.56
CA PRO A 270 -4.03 -4.53 7.34
C PRO A 270 -4.79 -5.77 7.81
N MET A 271 -4.46 -6.97 7.31
CA MET A 271 -5.32 -8.14 7.39
C MET A 271 -5.68 -8.56 8.82
N GLU A 272 -4.73 -8.60 9.77
CA GLU A 272 -5.02 -8.93 11.16
C GLU A 272 -6.01 -7.95 11.80
N GLY A 273 -5.82 -6.66 11.55
CA GLY A 273 -6.72 -5.62 12.02
C GLY A 273 -8.09 -5.68 11.35
N LEU A 274 -8.16 -6.00 10.04
CA LEU A 274 -9.43 -6.19 9.33
C LEU A 274 -10.20 -7.42 9.84
N ILE A 275 -9.51 -8.52 10.13
CA ILE A 275 -10.13 -9.69 10.76
C ILE A 275 -10.75 -9.28 12.11
N SER A 276 -10.02 -8.55 12.94
CA SER A 276 -10.54 -8.05 14.22
C SER A 276 -11.69 -7.08 14.05
N TYR A 277 -11.65 -6.22 13.04
CA TYR A 277 -12.69 -5.22 12.77
C TYR A 277 -14.03 -5.84 12.37
N HIS A 278 -13.99 -6.94 11.59
CA HIS A 278 -15.18 -7.63 11.07
C HIS A 278 -15.64 -8.83 11.90
N SER A 279 -15.10 -8.99 13.12
CA SER A 279 -15.37 -10.18 13.98
C SER A 279 -16.45 -9.95 15.03
#